data_48691d28beb4b0d0a462fccbfb5c77e5
#
_entry.id   48691d28beb4b0d0a462fccbfb5c77e5
#
_cell.length_a   1.000
_cell.length_b   1.000
_cell.length_c   1.000
_cell.angle_alpha   90.00
_cell.angle_beta   90.00
_cell.angle_gamma   90.00
#
_symmetry.space_group_name_H-M   'P 1'
#
loop_
_entity.id
_entity.type
_entity.pdbx_description
1 polymer ?
#
loop_
_entity_poly.entity_id
_entity_poly.type
_entity_poly.pdbx_seq_one_letter_code
_entity_poly.pdbx_strand_id
1 'polypeptide(L)'
;LLLSLITLLCTFNMVQAGNKLNEDLYHYEVEAYDGVSAISGYTIVKVWSYGKQKDLTNNYCMRNAIHAILFKGCAENGTNAGVKALVPEGYEAHANFFDNFFDGKYLQYVQLSNNGMRDAGDVIKLKNNRYKIATIVMINLSALRKFLENEQIIKPLDFLFD
;
A
#
# COMPACT_ATOMS: atom_id res chain seq x y z
N LEU A 1 -18.27 -1.25 66.13
CA LEU A 1 -18.00 -2.23 65.07
C LEU A 1 -18.09 -1.55 63.72
N LEU A 2 -16.94 -1.11 63.21
CA LEU A 2 -16.83 -0.47 61.88
C LEU A 2 -16.59 -1.61 60.87
N LEU A 3 -17.56 -1.86 59.98
CA LEU A 3 -17.37 -2.72 58.83
C LEU A 3 -16.80 -1.86 57.68
N SER A 4 -15.52 -2.05 57.41
CA SER A 4 -14.82 -1.46 56.27
C SER A 4 -15.20 -2.22 54.99
N LEU A 5 -15.98 -1.57 54.11
CA LEU A 5 -16.31 -2.07 52.77
C LEU A 5 -15.19 -1.69 51.81
N ILE A 6 -14.27 -2.61 51.56
CA ILE A 6 -13.23 -2.45 50.54
C ILE A 6 -13.87 -2.75 49.18
N THR A 7 -14.22 -1.69 48.43
CA THR A 7 -14.58 -1.80 47.02
C THR A 7 -13.33 -2.00 46.18
N LEU A 8 -13.11 -3.22 45.74
CA LEU A 8 -12.05 -3.58 44.78
C LEU A 8 -12.45 -3.04 43.40
N LEU A 9 -11.88 -1.89 43.04
CA LEU A 9 -11.98 -1.35 41.69
C LEU A 9 -11.11 -2.23 40.76
N CYS A 10 -11.73 -3.23 40.10
CA CYS A 10 -11.10 -3.89 38.96
C CYS A 10 -11.06 -2.89 37.79
N THR A 11 -9.92 -2.20 37.63
CA THR A 11 -9.60 -1.50 36.39
C THR A 11 -9.37 -2.54 35.31
N PHE A 12 -10.36 -2.76 34.47
CA PHE A 12 -10.18 -3.48 33.20
C PHE A 12 -9.27 -2.60 32.33
N ASN A 13 -7.98 -2.92 32.32
CA ASN A 13 -7.10 -2.48 31.24
C ASN A 13 -7.55 -3.25 29.99
N MET A 14 -8.39 -2.63 29.17
CA MET A 14 -8.54 -3.03 27.79
C MET A 14 -7.19 -2.77 27.12
N VAL A 15 -6.37 -3.80 27.07
CA VAL A 15 -5.28 -3.88 26.10
C VAL A 15 -5.96 -3.91 24.73
N GLN A 16 -6.09 -2.76 24.09
CA GLN A 16 -6.31 -2.72 22.67
C GLN A 16 -5.12 -3.47 22.05
N ALA A 17 -5.39 -4.71 21.63
CA ALA A 17 -4.54 -5.40 20.69
C ALA A 17 -4.65 -4.60 19.38
N GLY A 18 -3.89 -3.52 19.27
CA GLY A 18 -3.62 -2.89 18.00
C GLY A 18 -3.16 -4.00 17.08
N ASN A 19 -3.86 -4.23 15.97
CA ASN A 19 -3.40 -5.12 14.92
C ASN A 19 -1.97 -4.71 14.63
N LYS A 20 -1.00 -5.49 15.09
CA LYS A 20 0.38 -5.39 14.61
C LYS A 20 0.24 -5.60 13.12
N LEU A 21 0.26 -4.50 12.38
CA LEU A 21 0.44 -4.54 10.94
C LEU A 21 1.61 -5.49 10.72
N ASN A 22 1.32 -6.60 10.06
CA ASN A 22 2.30 -7.63 9.84
C ASN A 22 3.43 -6.96 9.04
N GLU A 23 4.56 -6.65 9.68
CA GLU A 23 5.68 -5.92 9.05
C GLU A 23 6.13 -6.59 7.76
N ASP A 24 5.92 -7.92 7.64
CA ASP A 24 6.13 -8.68 6.40
C ASP A 24 5.13 -8.28 5.29
N LEU A 25 3.95 -7.75 5.62
CA LEU A 25 2.91 -7.43 4.63
C LEU A 25 3.29 -6.22 3.77
N TYR A 26 4.13 -5.33 4.28
CA TYR A 26 4.55 -4.11 3.58
C TYR A 26 6.07 -4.05 3.36
N HIS A 27 6.73 -5.20 3.38
CA HIS A 27 8.12 -5.28 3.00
C HIS A 27 8.24 -5.36 1.48
N TYR A 28 8.44 -4.21 0.84
CA TYR A 28 8.57 -4.07 -0.62
C TYR A 28 9.46 -2.87 -0.97
N GLU A 29 9.94 -2.87 -2.21
CA GLU A 29 10.57 -1.72 -2.87
C GLU A 29 9.73 -1.35 -4.09
N VAL A 30 9.72 -0.08 -4.49
CA VAL A 30 8.98 0.41 -5.64
C VAL A 30 9.79 1.44 -6.40
N GLU A 31 9.72 1.36 -7.72
CA GLU A 31 10.33 2.30 -8.64
C GLU A 31 9.40 2.55 -9.84
N ALA A 32 9.48 3.73 -10.45
CA ALA A 32 8.80 3.98 -11.71
C ALA A 32 9.37 3.04 -12.78
N TYR A 33 8.50 2.47 -13.61
CA TYR A 33 8.92 1.52 -14.63
C TYR A 33 9.16 2.23 -15.97
N ASP A 34 10.37 2.11 -16.51
CA ASP A 34 10.83 2.79 -17.74
C ASP A 34 10.58 1.99 -19.03
N GLY A 35 9.95 0.82 -18.96
CA GLY A 35 9.75 -0.08 -20.11
C GLY A 35 8.51 0.19 -20.97
N VAL A 36 7.69 1.21 -20.65
CA VAL A 36 6.42 1.49 -21.34
C VAL A 36 6.21 3.00 -21.43
N SER A 37 5.71 3.48 -22.56
CA SER A 37 5.34 4.89 -22.74
C SER A 37 4.32 5.35 -21.70
N ALA A 38 4.46 6.58 -21.22
CA ALA A 38 3.55 7.17 -20.25
C ALA A 38 2.11 7.21 -20.81
N ILE A 39 1.16 6.74 -20.01
CA ILE A 39 -0.27 6.79 -20.31
C ILE A 39 -0.89 7.88 -19.42
N SER A 40 -1.60 8.83 -20.03
CA SER A 40 -2.23 9.92 -19.28
C SER A 40 -3.17 9.37 -18.21
N GLY A 41 -3.03 9.89 -16.98
CA GLY A 41 -3.82 9.47 -15.83
C GLY A 41 -3.39 8.17 -15.17
N TYR A 42 -2.35 7.50 -15.69
CA TYR A 42 -1.81 6.25 -15.13
C TYR A 42 -0.36 6.42 -14.70
N THR A 43 0.05 5.63 -13.73
CA THR A 43 1.45 5.40 -13.41
C THR A 43 1.76 3.92 -13.49
N ILE A 44 2.96 3.60 -13.99
CA ILE A 44 3.43 2.21 -14.10
C ILE A 44 4.64 2.08 -13.19
N VAL A 45 4.58 1.11 -12.31
CA VAL A 45 5.63 0.86 -11.32
C VAL A 45 6.11 -0.59 -11.38
N LYS A 46 7.38 -0.78 -11.10
CA LYS A 46 7.95 -2.08 -10.78
C LYS A 46 8.00 -2.21 -9.27
N VAL A 47 7.26 -3.17 -8.73
CA VAL A 47 7.22 -3.44 -7.29
C VAL A 47 7.92 -4.74 -6.98
N TRP A 48 8.92 -4.69 -6.11
CA TRP A 48 9.63 -5.82 -5.56
C TRP A 48 8.99 -6.20 -4.23
N SER A 49 8.36 -7.35 -4.16
CA SER A 49 7.72 -7.87 -2.96
C SER A 49 8.52 -9.01 -2.35
N TYR A 50 8.55 -9.07 -1.03
CA TYR A 50 9.34 -10.03 -0.25
C TYR A 50 8.42 -10.94 0.55
N GLY A 51 8.71 -12.24 0.55
CA GLY A 51 7.91 -13.20 1.32
C GLY A 51 8.25 -14.65 1.01
N LYS A 52 7.42 -15.57 1.51
CA LYS A 52 7.44 -16.96 1.07
C LYS A 52 6.76 -17.05 -0.30
N GLN A 53 7.20 -17.95 -1.15
CA GLN A 53 6.70 -18.07 -2.53
C GLN A 53 5.17 -18.16 -2.62
N LYS A 54 4.53 -18.92 -1.73
CA LYS A 54 3.08 -19.10 -1.70
C LYS A 54 2.30 -17.83 -1.38
N ASP A 55 2.93 -16.86 -0.69
CA ASP A 55 2.31 -15.63 -0.22
C ASP A 55 2.47 -14.49 -1.25
N LEU A 56 3.42 -14.63 -2.19
CA LEU A 56 3.74 -13.65 -3.23
C LEU A 56 2.82 -13.76 -4.44
N THR A 57 1.52 -13.66 -4.20
CA THR A 57 0.49 -13.65 -5.24
C THR A 57 0.47 -12.33 -6.00
N ASN A 58 -0.16 -12.32 -7.18
CA ASN A 58 -0.34 -11.08 -7.96
C ASN A 58 -1.12 -10.02 -7.16
N ASN A 59 -2.17 -10.42 -6.44
CA ASN A 59 -2.94 -9.51 -5.59
C ASN A 59 -2.09 -8.89 -4.48
N TYR A 60 -1.20 -9.68 -3.87
CA TYR A 60 -0.27 -9.18 -2.86
C TYR A 60 0.69 -8.13 -3.46
N CYS A 61 1.24 -8.39 -4.64
CA CYS A 61 2.11 -7.43 -5.33
C CYS A 61 1.36 -6.15 -5.74
N MET A 62 0.14 -6.28 -6.26
CA MET A 62 -0.72 -5.13 -6.59
C MET A 62 -1.09 -4.31 -5.35
N ARG A 63 -1.37 -4.97 -4.23
CA ARG A 63 -1.61 -4.31 -2.93
C ARG A 63 -0.39 -3.50 -2.48
N ASN A 64 0.81 -4.06 -2.59
CA ASN A 64 2.05 -3.37 -2.26
C ASN A 64 2.29 -2.15 -3.16
N ALA A 65 1.98 -2.26 -4.46
CA ALA A 65 2.09 -1.15 -5.40
C ALA A 65 1.15 0.02 -5.01
N ILE A 66 -0.12 -0.27 -4.73
CA ILE A 66 -1.09 0.74 -4.27
C ILE A 66 -0.66 1.34 -2.94
N HIS A 67 -0.21 0.51 -1.98
CA HIS A 67 0.27 0.99 -0.68
C HIS A 67 1.46 1.95 -0.85
N ALA A 68 2.37 1.64 -1.77
CA ALA A 68 3.50 2.53 -2.09
C ALA A 68 3.00 3.90 -2.58
N ILE A 69 2.13 3.93 -3.59
CA ILE A 69 1.63 5.18 -4.17
C ILE A 69 0.82 5.99 -3.15
N LEU A 70 0.08 5.33 -2.27
CA LEU A 70 -0.65 6.03 -1.22
C LEU A 70 0.28 6.68 -0.19
N PHE A 71 1.26 5.96 0.35
CA PHE A 71 1.94 6.38 1.58
C PHE A 71 3.43 6.68 1.44
N LYS A 72 4.10 6.21 0.38
CA LYS A 72 5.54 6.41 0.18
C LYS A 72 5.86 7.20 -1.08
N GLY A 73 5.01 7.11 -2.10
CA GLY A 73 5.34 7.53 -3.45
C GLY A 73 6.31 6.55 -4.11
N CYS A 74 6.79 6.91 -5.28
CA CYS A 74 7.89 6.23 -5.96
C CYS A 74 8.87 7.24 -6.56
N ALA A 75 10.15 6.89 -6.59
CA ALA A 75 11.17 7.68 -7.23
C ALA A 75 11.02 7.68 -8.76
N GLU A 76 11.52 8.72 -9.42
CA GLU A 76 11.68 8.72 -10.86
C GLU A 76 12.66 7.63 -11.31
N ASN A 77 12.46 7.15 -12.54
CA ASN A 77 13.37 6.21 -13.18
C ASN A 77 13.37 6.45 -14.70
N GLY A 78 14.54 6.74 -15.24
CA GLY A 78 14.70 7.07 -16.66
C GLY A 78 13.86 8.27 -17.07
N THR A 79 12.96 8.05 -18.03
CA THR A 79 12.04 9.08 -18.55
C THR A 79 10.72 9.18 -17.77
N ASN A 80 10.47 8.25 -16.86
CA ASN A 80 9.23 8.22 -16.08
C ASN A 80 9.38 9.02 -14.78
N ALA A 81 8.51 10.01 -14.65
CA ALA A 81 8.44 10.84 -13.45
C ALA A 81 8.04 10.02 -12.23
N GLY A 82 8.65 10.33 -11.09
CA GLY A 82 8.22 9.82 -9.80
C GLY A 82 6.82 10.29 -9.42
N VAL A 83 6.23 9.63 -8.46
CA VAL A 83 4.93 9.99 -7.88
C VAL A 83 5.11 10.28 -6.40
N LYS A 84 4.69 11.47 -5.96
CA LYS A 84 4.65 11.79 -4.52
C LYS A 84 3.55 10.98 -3.84
N ALA A 85 3.74 10.64 -2.57
CA ALA A 85 2.69 10.00 -1.77
C ALA A 85 1.38 10.80 -1.85
N LEU A 86 0.27 10.11 -2.11
CA LEU A 86 -1.06 10.75 -2.16
C LEU A 86 -1.57 11.10 -0.76
N VAL A 87 -1.20 10.31 0.25
CA VAL A 87 -1.61 10.43 1.66
C VAL A 87 -0.35 10.47 2.54
N PRO A 88 0.37 11.60 2.55
CA PRO A 88 1.65 11.72 3.26
C PRO A 88 1.53 11.61 4.78
N GLU A 89 0.35 11.85 5.35
CA GLU A 89 0.03 11.66 6.76
C GLU A 89 0.01 10.19 7.19
N GLY A 90 -0.01 9.27 6.23
CA GLY A 90 0.13 7.84 6.46
C GLY A 90 -1.18 7.09 6.71
N TYR A 91 -1.05 5.77 6.86
CA TYR A 91 -2.17 4.83 7.00
C TYR A 91 -3.02 5.11 8.26
N GLU A 92 -2.35 5.36 9.39
CA GLU A 92 -3.00 5.47 10.71
C GLU A 92 -3.95 6.67 10.81
N ALA A 93 -3.71 7.73 10.04
CA ALA A 93 -4.58 8.91 10.00
C ALA A 93 -6.02 8.56 9.55
N HIS A 94 -6.18 7.49 8.75
CA HIS A 94 -7.46 7.04 8.20
C HIS A 94 -7.58 5.51 8.24
N ALA A 95 -7.15 4.85 9.33
CA ALA A 95 -7.00 3.39 9.42
C ALA A 95 -8.28 2.64 9.04
N ASN A 96 -9.44 3.01 9.59
CA ASN A 96 -10.72 2.36 9.28
C ASN A 96 -11.10 2.42 7.79
N PHE A 97 -10.78 3.54 7.13
CA PHE A 97 -10.99 3.69 5.69
C PHE A 97 -10.08 2.75 4.92
N PHE A 98 -8.78 2.73 5.23
CA PHE A 98 -7.80 1.92 4.52
C PHE A 98 -7.95 0.43 4.79
N ASP A 99 -8.39 0.01 5.97
CA ASP A 99 -8.76 -1.39 6.24
C ASP A 99 -9.83 -1.87 5.24
N ASN A 100 -10.91 -1.10 5.08
CA ASN A 100 -11.99 -1.40 4.13
C ASN A 100 -11.53 -1.27 2.66
N PHE A 101 -10.67 -0.30 2.35
CA PHE A 101 -10.13 -0.10 1.00
C PHE A 101 -9.27 -1.29 0.57
N PHE A 102 -8.38 -1.77 1.44
CA PHE A 102 -7.50 -2.89 1.18
C PHE A 102 -8.19 -4.26 1.29
N ASP A 103 -9.45 -4.32 1.73
CA ASP A 103 -10.31 -5.51 1.65
C ASP A 103 -10.94 -5.69 0.26
N GLY A 104 -10.21 -5.31 -0.80
CA GLY A 104 -10.55 -5.58 -2.19
C GLY A 104 -10.90 -4.36 -3.05
N LYS A 105 -11.33 -3.23 -2.50
CA LYS A 105 -11.67 -2.02 -3.29
C LYS A 105 -10.49 -1.49 -4.11
N TYR A 106 -9.26 -1.62 -3.61
CA TYR A 106 -8.04 -1.18 -4.30
C TYR A 106 -7.87 -1.82 -5.68
N LEU A 107 -8.41 -3.02 -5.90
CA LEU A 107 -8.32 -3.74 -7.18
C LEU A 107 -8.98 -3.00 -8.35
N GLN A 108 -9.86 -2.03 -8.08
CA GLN A 108 -10.49 -1.20 -9.11
C GLN A 108 -9.51 -0.19 -9.73
N TYR A 109 -8.40 0.08 -9.07
CA TYR A 109 -7.43 1.12 -9.46
C TYR A 109 -6.10 0.56 -9.94
N VAL A 110 -5.95 -0.76 -9.99
CA VAL A 110 -4.67 -1.41 -10.26
C VAL A 110 -4.84 -2.64 -11.13
N GLN A 111 -3.90 -2.84 -12.05
CA GLN A 111 -3.86 -4.04 -12.88
C GLN A 111 -2.41 -4.41 -13.20
N LEU A 112 -2.21 -5.67 -13.57
CA LEU A 112 -0.91 -6.13 -14.04
C LEU A 112 -0.64 -5.58 -15.45
N SER A 113 0.57 -5.05 -15.66
CA SER A 113 0.92 -4.45 -16.95
C SER A 113 1.10 -5.48 -18.07
N ASN A 114 1.61 -6.67 -17.77
CA ASN A 114 1.97 -7.71 -18.75
C ASN A 114 1.35 -9.07 -18.40
N ASN A 115 0.11 -9.09 -17.94
CA ASN A 115 -0.60 -10.28 -17.44
C ASN A 115 0.16 -11.02 -16.31
N GLY A 116 1.04 -10.31 -15.59
CA GLY A 116 1.84 -10.88 -14.51
C GLY A 116 2.99 -11.77 -14.95
N MET A 117 3.38 -11.72 -16.24
CA MET A 117 4.60 -12.37 -16.71
C MET A 117 5.81 -11.78 -16.00
N ARG A 118 6.76 -12.64 -15.66
CA ARG A 118 7.99 -12.28 -14.96
C ARG A 118 9.18 -12.76 -15.79
N ASP A 119 10.17 -11.90 -15.91
CA ASP A 119 11.45 -12.28 -16.50
C ASP A 119 12.29 -13.10 -15.51
N ALA A 120 13.31 -13.79 -15.98
CA ALA A 120 14.18 -14.63 -15.15
C ALA A 120 14.84 -13.83 -14.00
N GLY A 121 15.13 -12.53 -14.22
CA GLY A 121 15.68 -11.62 -13.21
C GLY A 121 14.65 -11.12 -12.18
N ASP A 122 13.37 -11.31 -12.43
CA ASP A 122 12.29 -10.83 -11.57
C ASP A 122 11.95 -11.79 -10.40
N VAL A 123 12.62 -12.93 -10.32
CA VAL A 123 12.43 -13.92 -9.25
C VAL A 123 13.77 -14.26 -8.63
N ILE A 124 14.01 -13.78 -7.43
CA ILE A 124 15.27 -13.99 -6.70
C ILE A 124 14.98 -14.82 -5.45
N LYS A 125 15.63 -15.97 -5.33
CA LYS A 125 15.57 -16.79 -4.11
C LYS A 125 16.50 -16.22 -3.05
N LEU A 126 15.97 -16.00 -1.88
CA LEU A 126 16.68 -15.51 -0.69
C LEU A 126 16.96 -16.66 0.30
N LYS A 127 17.66 -16.35 1.39
CA LYS A 127 17.85 -17.29 2.51
C LYS A 127 16.50 -17.65 3.16
N ASN A 128 16.46 -18.78 3.88
CA ASN A 128 15.28 -19.24 4.65
C ASN A 128 14.01 -19.45 3.79
N ASN A 129 14.18 -19.91 2.54
CA ASN A 129 13.10 -20.19 1.61
C ASN A 129 12.17 -18.98 1.35
N ARG A 130 12.73 -17.77 1.44
CA ARG A 130 12.07 -16.53 1.03
C ARG A 130 12.44 -16.18 -0.41
N TYR A 131 11.66 -15.32 -1.00
CA TYR A 131 11.82 -14.82 -2.37
C TYR A 131 11.65 -13.30 -2.39
N LYS A 132 12.33 -12.68 -3.33
CA LYS A 132 12.10 -11.32 -3.80
C LYS A 132 11.55 -11.43 -5.21
N ILE A 133 10.35 -10.92 -5.45
CA ILE A 133 9.66 -11.04 -6.75
C ILE A 133 9.28 -9.64 -7.23
N ALA A 134 9.71 -9.32 -8.46
CA ALA A 134 9.25 -8.11 -9.14
C ALA A 134 7.95 -8.37 -9.90
N THR A 135 7.09 -7.37 -9.92
CA THR A 135 5.85 -7.37 -10.70
C THR A 135 5.65 -5.96 -11.26
N ILE A 136 5.34 -5.88 -12.57
CA ILE A 136 5.04 -4.61 -13.22
C ILE A 136 3.53 -4.38 -13.12
N VAL A 137 3.18 -3.23 -12.55
CA VAL A 137 1.81 -2.90 -12.17
C VAL A 137 1.44 -1.53 -12.74
N MET A 138 0.29 -1.44 -13.36
CA MET A 138 -0.29 -0.19 -13.85
C MET A 138 -1.39 0.28 -12.89
N ILE A 139 -1.30 1.51 -12.43
CA ILE A 139 -2.22 2.14 -11.48
C ILE A 139 -2.93 3.30 -12.17
N ASN A 140 -4.26 3.30 -12.12
CA ASN A 140 -5.07 4.45 -12.53
C ASN A 140 -4.99 5.54 -11.46
N LEU A 141 -3.94 6.36 -11.55
CA LEU A 141 -3.61 7.39 -10.56
C LEU A 141 -4.70 8.46 -10.49
N SER A 142 -5.24 8.87 -11.65
CA SER A 142 -6.31 9.88 -11.71
C SER A 142 -7.59 9.40 -11.05
N ALA A 143 -8.02 8.16 -11.32
CA ALA A 143 -9.21 7.61 -10.70
C ALA A 143 -9.03 7.37 -9.21
N LEU A 144 -7.85 6.88 -8.78
CA LEU A 144 -7.52 6.68 -7.37
C LEU A 144 -7.55 8.02 -6.62
N ARG A 145 -6.90 9.07 -7.16
CA ARG A 145 -6.92 10.41 -6.57
C ARG A 145 -8.35 10.93 -6.43
N LYS A 146 -9.14 10.90 -7.51
CA LYS A 146 -10.53 11.37 -7.49
C LYS A 146 -11.38 10.62 -6.46
N PHE A 147 -11.18 9.33 -6.31
CA PHE A 147 -11.83 8.54 -5.27
C PHE A 147 -11.47 9.04 -3.87
N LEU A 148 -10.18 9.24 -3.57
CA LEU A 148 -9.71 9.73 -2.28
C LEU A 148 -10.22 11.15 -1.98
N GLU A 149 -10.32 12.01 -2.98
CA GLU A 149 -10.92 13.36 -2.87
C GLU A 149 -12.41 13.27 -2.53
N ASN A 150 -13.17 12.41 -3.20
CA ASN A 150 -14.59 12.20 -2.93
C ASN A 150 -14.85 11.66 -1.51
N GLU A 151 -13.98 10.80 -1.02
CA GLU A 151 -14.03 10.24 0.34
C GLU A 151 -13.43 11.21 1.39
N GLN A 152 -13.02 12.40 0.98
CA GLN A 152 -12.42 13.44 1.83
C GLN A 152 -11.13 12.99 2.57
N ILE A 153 -10.43 12.01 1.99
CA ILE A 153 -9.13 11.54 2.51
C ILE A 153 -8.02 12.51 2.13
N ILE A 154 -8.10 13.10 0.93
CA ILE A 154 -7.16 14.13 0.46
C ILE A 154 -7.92 15.35 -0.04
N LYS A 155 -7.24 16.50 -0.05
CA LYS A 155 -7.80 17.73 -0.60
C LYS A 155 -7.83 17.70 -2.13
N PRO A 156 -8.88 18.24 -2.78
CA PRO A 156 -8.88 18.45 -4.22
C PRO A 156 -7.71 19.31 -4.68
N LEU A 157 -7.22 19.06 -5.90
CA LEU A 157 -6.10 19.83 -6.48
C LEU A 157 -6.42 21.32 -6.65
N ASP A 158 -7.67 21.68 -6.87
CA ASP A 158 -8.11 23.07 -7.05
C ASP A 158 -7.91 23.92 -5.78
N PHE A 159 -7.83 23.29 -4.62
CA PHE A 159 -7.53 23.95 -3.33
C PHE A 159 -6.07 24.41 -3.18
N LEU A 160 -5.18 24.02 -4.10
CA LEU A 160 -3.76 24.39 -4.03
C LEU A 160 -3.45 25.70 -4.78
N PHE A 161 -4.45 26.32 -5.43
CA PHE A 161 -4.31 27.52 -6.26
C PHE A 161 -5.11 28.73 -5.73
N ASP A 162 -5.79 28.59 -4.59
CA ASP A 162 -6.42 29.67 -3.81
C ASP A 162 -5.53 30.05 -2.61
#